data_b951c5b2009b4692e5bc51604e01e842
#
_entry.id   b951c5b2009b4692e5bc51604e01e842
#
_cell.length_a   1.000
_cell.length_b   1.000
_cell.length_c   1.000
_cell.angle_alpha   90.00
_cell.angle_beta   90.00
_cell.angle_gamma   90.00
#
_symmetry.space_group_name_H-M   'P 1'
#
loop_
_entity.id
_entity.type
_entity.pdbx_description
1 polymer ?
#
loop_
_entity_poly.entity_id
_entity_poly.type
_entity_poly.pdbx_seq_one_letter_code
_entity_poly.pdbx_strand_id
1 'polypeptide(L)'
;MDDKRRTHKHIVIRKRGNMSERIELFVPGRLCLFGEHSDWAGLHRNINSAIIPGEAIVTGIEEGIYATVEAADKFIIESDLGEETFTCAMDTQVLRKTACEGGYFSYVAGVASYINEHYSVGGLRIHITRRTLPIKSGLSSSAAICVLTARGFNQIYGLKLNTIGEMNIAFIGEQRTPSRCGRLDQACAFGVKPVHMTFDSNEVGVQTIKLGGTFYWVIAD
;
A
#
# COMPACT_ATOMS: atom_id res chain seq x y z
N MET A 1 -0.37 42.53 11.50
CA MET A 1 -1.14 41.32 11.21
C MET A 1 -0.13 40.32 10.65
N ASP A 2 0.27 39.42 11.49
CA ASP A 2 1.49 38.58 11.31
C ASP A 2 1.11 37.25 10.68
N ASP A 3 1.50 37.08 9.42
CA ASP A 3 1.28 35.83 8.66
C ASP A 3 2.37 34.83 9.08
N LYS A 4 2.05 34.03 10.11
CA LYS A 4 2.91 32.90 10.51
C LYS A 4 2.76 31.75 9.52
N ARG A 5 3.56 31.75 8.46
CA ARG A 5 3.81 30.58 7.63
C ARG A 5 4.36 29.46 8.51
N ARG A 6 3.51 28.44 8.74
CA ARG A 6 3.95 27.18 9.34
C ARG A 6 4.90 26.46 8.37
N THR A 7 6.18 26.65 8.59
CA THR A 7 7.22 25.82 7.97
C THR A 7 7.10 24.41 8.57
N HIS A 8 6.62 23.47 7.78
CA HIS A 8 6.69 22.06 8.12
C HIS A 8 8.17 21.67 8.22
N LYS A 9 8.65 21.41 9.42
CA LYS A 9 9.98 20.84 9.63
C LYS A 9 9.98 19.43 9.02
N HIS A 10 10.66 19.29 7.88
CA HIS A 10 10.98 17.99 7.32
C HIS A 10 11.85 17.24 8.33
N ILE A 11 11.38 16.08 8.77
CA ILE A 11 12.19 15.16 9.55
C ILE A 11 13.18 14.52 8.57
N VAL A 12 14.38 15.09 8.49
CA VAL A 12 15.46 14.57 7.64
C VAL A 12 16.06 13.35 8.35
N ILE A 13 15.53 12.17 8.09
CA ILE A 13 16.19 10.92 8.44
C ILE A 13 17.13 10.56 7.29
N ARG A 14 18.38 11.04 7.33
CA ARG A 14 19.42 10.56 6.42
C ARG A 14 19.89 9.20 6.90
N LYS A 15 19.36 8.11 6.34
CA LYS A 15 20.03 6.82 6.33
C LYS A 15 20.35 6.47 4.88
N ARG A 16 21.66 6.40 4.55
CA ARG A 16 22.11 5.62 3.39
C ARG A 16 21.71 4.18 3.69
N GLY A 17 20.76 3.64 2.93
CA GLY A 17 20.47 2.22 2.96
C GLY A 17 21.77 1.44 2.74
N ASN A 18 21.98 0.38 3.51
CA ASN A 18 23.12 -0.49 3.29
C ASN A 18 22.89 -1.18 1.94
N MET A 19 23.63 -0.79 0.89
CA MET A 19 23.46 -1.29 -0.48
C MET A 19 23.68 -2.81 -0.62
N SER A 20 23.96 -3.52 0.46
CA SER A 20 24.15 -4.97 0.50
C SER A 20 23.00 -5.74 1.15
N GLU A 21 22.00 -5.07 1.68
CA GLU A 21 20.89 -5.73 2.38
C GLU A 21 19.74 -6.01 1.40
N ARG A 22 19.49 -7.29 1.16
CA ARG A 22 18.37 -7.80 0.39
C ARG A 22 17.36 -8.43 1.32
N ILE A 23 16.09 -7.99 1.23
CA ILE A 23 15.02 -8.43 2.12
C ILE A 23 13.95 -9.13 1.32
N GLU A 24 13.48 -10.27 1.82
CA GLU A 24 12.35 -11.00 1.24
C GLU A 24 11.04 -10.47 1.83
N LEU A 25 10.07 -10.19 0.97
CA LEU A 25 8.75 -9.70 1.34
C LEU A 25 7.66 -10.60 0.76
N PHE A 26 6.60 -10.73 1.53
CA PHE A 26 5.34 -11.29 1.10
C PHE A 26 4.19 -10.34 1.47
N VAL A 27 3.31 -10.08 0.52
CA VAL A 27 2.06 -9.37 0.75
C VAL A 27 0.93 -10.18 0.13
N PRO A 28 -0.05 -10.61 0.94
CA PRO A 28 -1.19 -11.38 0.45
C PRO A 28 -2.17 -10.51 -0.34
N GLY A 29 -3.07 -11.16 -1.07
CA GLY A 29 -4.34 -10.57 -1.45
C GLY A 29 -5.26 -10.44 -0.25
N ARG A 30 -6.41 -9.79 -0.43
CA ARG A 30 -7.44 -9.67 0.60
C ARG A 30 -8.77 -10.26 0.15
N LEU A 31 -9.51 -10.82 1.09
CA LEU A 31 -10.89 -11.23 0.95
C LEU A 31 -11.75 -10.41 1.92
N CYS A 32 -12.74 -9.70 1.41
CA CYS A 32 -13.75 -9.05 2.24
C CYS A 32 -14.83 -10.08 2.59
N LEU A 33 -14.98 -10.36 3.89
CA LEU A 33 -15.99 -11.30 4.37
C LEU A 33 -17.34 -10.61 4.58
N PHE A 34 -17.30 -9.38 5.09
CA PHE A 34 -18.49 -8.55 5.35
C PHE A 34 -18.13 -7.08 5.19
N GLY A 35 -19.10 -6.27 4.74
CA GLY A 35 -18.98 -4.82 4.73
C GLY A 35 -18.28 -4.25 3.48
N GLU A 36 -18.31 -4.94 2.35
CA GLU A 36 -17.83 -4.43 1.07
C GLU A 36 -18.46 -3.07 0.79
N HIS A 37 -17.66 -2.10 0.31
CA HIS A 37 -18.04 -0.71 0.03
C HIS A 37 -18.37 0.17 1.26
N SER A 38 -18.28 -0.33 2.50
CA SER A 38 -18.53 0.49 3.69
C SER A 38 -17.42 1.52 3.96
N ASP A 39 -16.25 1.31 3.41
CA ASP A 39 -15.08 2.18 3.53
C ASP A 39 -15.26 3.55 2.86
N TRP A 40 -15.78 3.59 1.64
CA TRP A 40 -16.08 4.87 0.99
C TRP A 40 -17.40 5.48 1.49
N ALA A 41 -18.37 4.66 1.90
CA ALA A 41 -19.62 5.16 2.48
C ALA A 41 -19.36 5.92 3.78
N GLY A 42 -18.45 5.45 4.62
CA GLY A 42 -18.03 6.11 5.86
C GLY A 42 -17.45 7.51 5.66
N LEU A 43 -16.88 7.82 4.50
CA LEU A 43 -16.37 9.15 4.17
C LEU A 43 -17.47 10.22 4.16
N HIS A 44 -18.71 9.86 3.85
CA HIS A 44 -19.83 10.80 3.82
C HIS A 44 -20.19 11.36 5.19
N ARG A 45 -19.67 10.79 6.29
CA ARG A 45 -19.79 11.36 7.64
C ARG A 45 -19.14 12.74 7.77
N ASN A 46 -18.17 13.07 6.93
CA ASN A 46 -17.62 14.42 6.84
C ASN A 46 -18.68 15.48 6.44
N ILE A 47 -19.76 15.04 5.79
CA ILE A 47 -20.83 15.92 5.30
C ILE A 47 -22.08 15.77 6.16
N ASN A 48 -22.38 14.54 6.59
CA ASN A 48 -23.60 14.25 7.35
C ASN A 48 -23.30 13.32 8.54
N SER A 49 -23.30 13.86 9.75
CA SER A 49 -23.03 13.12 10.98
C SER A 49 -24.08 12.07 11.36
N ALA A 50 -25.27 12.08 10.72
CA ALA A 50 -26.28 11.05 10.91
C ALA A 50 -25.94 9.72 10.22
N ILE A 51 -24.99 9.73 9.30
CA ILE A 51 -24.48 8.51 8.67
C ILE A 51 -23.67 7.73 9.72
N ILE A 52 -23.95 6.46 9.90
CA ILE A 52 -23.19 5.59 10.81
C ILE A 52 -21.79 5.31 10.21
N PRO A 53 -20.76 5.07 11.04
CA PRO A 53 -19.46 4.61 10.55
C PRO A 53 -19.59 3.34 9.70
N GLY A 54 -18.77 3.24 8.68
CA GLY A 54 -18.65 2.00 7.90
C GLY A 54 -17.89 0.95 8.71
N GLU A 55 -18.23 -0.33 8.51
CA GLU A 55 -17.57 -1.45 9.15
C GLU A 55 -17.31 -2.57 8.15
N ALA A 56 -16.18 -3.24 8.26
CA ALA A 56 -15.85 -4.40 7.45
C ALA A 56 -15.07 -5.45 8.23
N ILE A 57 -15.24 -6.70 7.83
CA ILE A 57 -14.37 -7.82 8.26
C ILE A 57 -13.61 -8.29 7.04
N VAL A 58 -12.30 -8.21 7.10
CA VAL A 58 -11.39 -8.52 6.00
C VAL A 58 -10.34 -9.51 6.49
N THR A 59 -9.95 -10.45 5.63
CA THR A 59 -8.82 -11.34 5.90
C THR A 59 -7.86 -11.33 4.71
N GLY A 60 -6.57 -11.47 4.97
CA GLY A 60 -5.64 -11.84 3.93
C GLY A 60 -5.80 -13.32 3.59
N ILE A 61 -5.34 -13.68 2.39
CA ILE A 61 -5.35 -15.05 1.87
C ILE A 61 -3.92 -15.56 1.70
N GLU A 62 -3.74 -16.85 1.40
CA GLU A 62 -2.39 -17.42 1.21
C GLU A 62 -1.79 -17.04 -0.15
N GLU A 63 -2.63 -16.65 -1.10
CA GLU A 63 -2.20 -16.11 -2.39
C GLU A 63 -1.72 -14.68 -2.22
N GLY A 64 -0.61 -14.34 -2.89
CA GLY A 64 -0.01 -13.02 -2.76
C GLY A 64 1.14 -12.77 -3.73
N ILE A 65 1.87 -11.70 -3.45
CA ILE A 65 3.06 -11.27 -4.18
C ILE A 65 4.29 -11.51 -3.30
N TYR A 66 5.24 -12.26 -3.83
CA TYR A 66 6.56 -12.51 -3.23
C TYR A 66 7.59 -11.70 -3.98
N ALA A 67 8.41 -10.97 -3.28
CA ALA A 67 9.45 -10.16 -3.88
C ALA A 67 10.68 -10.07 -2.97
N THR A 68 11.82 -9.79 -3.57
CA THR A 68 12.98 -9.29 -2.84
C THR A 68 13.13 -7.81 -3.10
N VAL A 69 13.56 -7.07 -2.08
CA VAL A 69 13.80 -5.63 -2.17
C VAL A 69 15.20 -5.28 -1.72
N GLU A 70 15.80 -4.30 -2.38
CA GLU A 70 17.12 -3.77 -2.04
C GLU A 70 17.21 -2.28 -2.37
N ALA A 71 18.14 -1.56 -1.74
CA ALA A 71 18.41 -0.16 -2.07
C ALA A 71 18.98 -0.05 -3.49
N ALA A 72 18.58 1.00 -4.21
CA ALA A 72 19.07 1.30 -5.56
C ALA A 72 19.16 2.82 -5.77
N ASP A 73 19.83 3.25 -6.85
CA ASP A 73 19.88 4.66 -7.23
C ASP A 73 18.58 5.11 -7.92
N LYS A 74 17.87 4.18 -8.53
CA LYS A 74 16.61 4.40 -9.25
C LYS A 74 15.50 3.54 -8.65
N PHE A 75 14.27 3.88 -8.95
CA PHE A 75 13.14 3.02 -8.68
C PHE A 75 13.01 2.00 -9.81
N ILE A 76 13.14 0.71 -9.47
CA ILE A 76 13.23 -0.39 -10.43
C ILE A 76 12.26 -1.50 -9.99
N ILE A 77 11.45 -1.98 -10.94
CA ILE A 77 10.61 -3.16 -10.75
C ILE A 77 10.91 -4.14 -11.87
N GLU A 78 11.24 -5.34 -11.48
CA GLU A 78 11.52 -6.46 -12.37
C GLU A 78 10.81 -7.72 -11.86
N SER A 79 10.60 -8.68 -12.74
CA SER A 79 9.84 -9.90 -12.43
C SER A 79 10.41 -11.11 -13.16
N ASP A 80 10.47 -12.24 -12.46
CA ASP A 80 10.79 -13.55 -13.06
C ASP A 80 9.62 -14.10 -13.90
N LEU A 81 8.48 -13.42 -13.92
CA LEU A 81 7.26 -13.86 -14.60
C LEU A 81 7.19 -13.45 -16.08
N GLY A 82 8.29 -12.93 -16.63
CA GLY A 82 8.37 -12.48 -18.03
C GLY A 82 7.69 -11.13 -18.29
N GLU A 83 7.43 -10.36 -17.23
CA GLU A 83 6.88 -9.02 -17.32
C GLU A 83 7.98 -8.01 -17.70
N GLU A 84 7.56 -6.89 -18.28
CA GLU A 84 8.46 -5.82 -18.66
C GLU A 84 9.12 -5.17 -17.43
N THR A 85 10.43 -4.92 -17.50
CA THR A 85 11.15 -4.21 -16.44
C THR A 85 10.80 -2.72 -16.48
N PHE A 86 10.37 -2.19 -15.36
CA PHE A 86 10.13 -0.75 -15.19
C PHE A 86 11.32 -0.10 -14.47
N THR A 87 11.77 1.04 -14.98
CA THR A 87 12.81 1.84 -14.35
C THR A 87 12.45 3.32 -14.42
N CYS A 88 12.51 3.99 -13.28
CA CYS A 88 12.18 5.40 -13.15
C CYS A 88 13.21 6.12 -12.24
N ALA A 89 13.49 7.38 -12.51
CA ALA A 89 14.28 8.20 -11.60
C ALA A 89 13.49 8.46 -10.30
N MET A 90 14.19 8.57 -9.17
CA MET A 90 13.59 9.01 -7.89
C MET A 90 13.41 10.53 -7.90
N ASP A 91 12.61 10.98 -8.87
CA ASP A 91 12.15 12.36 -9.03
C ASP A 91 10.64 12.43 -8.84
N THR A 92 10.20 13.31 -7.96
CA THR A 92 8.79 13.42 -7.58
C THR A 92 7.88 13.74 -8.77
N GLN A 93 8.31 14.60 -9.69
CA GLN A 93 7.47 14.99 -10.83
C GLN A 93 7.36 13.85 -11.84
N VAL A 94 8.46 13.15 -12.10
CA VAL A 94 8.48 11.98 -12.99
C VAL A 94 7.62 10.86 -12.41
N LEU A 95 7.76 10.55 -11.12
CA LEU A 95 6.96 9.53 -10.43
C LEU A 95 5.47 9.88 -10.40
N ARG A 96 5.12 11.15 -10.14
CA ARG A 96 3.72 11.62 -10.20
C ARG A 96 3.13 11.50 -11.59
N LYS A 97 3.89 11.87 -12.62
CA LYS A 97 3.45 11.73 -14.02
C LYS A 97 3.16 10.27 -14.33
N THR A 98 4.09 9.36 -14.02
CA THR A 98 3.89 7.92 -14.23
C THR A 98 2.66 7.39 -13.47
N ALA A 99 2.43 7.84 -12.23
CA ALA A 99 1.26 7.46 -11.46
C ALA A 99 -0.06 7.89 -12.16
N CYS A 100 -0.10 9.09 -12.74
CA CYS A 100 -1.27 9.62 -13.45
C CYS A 100 -1.53 8.95 -14.81
N GLU A 101 -0.52 8.38 -15.46
CA GLU A 101 -0.65 7.73 -16.77
C GLU A 101 -1.47 6.44 -16.74
N GLY A 102 -1.61 5.82 -15.57
CA GLY A 102 -2.33 4.56 -15.40
C GLY A 102 -1.48 3.33 -15.77
N GLY A 103 -2.13 2.16 -15.75
CA GLY A 103 -1.46 0.88 -15.98
C GLY A 103 -0.78 0.32 -14.71
N TYR A 104 -0.13 -0.83 -14.86
CA TYR A 104 0.41 -1.59 -13.74
C TYR A 104 1.45 -0.79 -12.90
N PHE A 105 2.35 -0.08 -13.58
CA PHE A 105 3.42 0.66 -12.90
C PHE A 105 2.96 1.96 -12.23
N SER A 106 1.75 2.44 -12.54
CA SER A 106 1.18 3.65 -11.91
C SER A 106 1.03 3.47 -10.39
N TYR A 107 0.63 2.28 -9.95
CA TYR A 107 0.43 1.97 -8.53
C TYR A 107 1.70 2.15 -7.71
N VAL A 108 2.78 1.53 -8.16
CA VAL A 108 4.08 1.59 -7.47
C VAL A 108 4.71 2.98 -7.57
N ALA A 109 4.56 3.67 -8.71
CA ALA A 109 5.01 5.04 -8.89
C ALA A 109 4.25 6.01 -7.97
N GLY A 110 2.95 5.79 -7.76
CA GLY A 110 2.14 6.58 -6.83
C GLY A 110 2.65 6.49 -5.40
N VAL A 111 2.96 5.28 -4.93
CA VAL A 111 3.56 5.06 -3.60
C VAL A 111 4.96 5.68 -3.50
N ALA A 112 5.82 5.41 -4.47
CA ALA A 112 7.18 5.94 -4.50
C ALA A 112 7.19 7.48 -4.53
N SER A 113 6.26 8.11 -5.27
CA SER A 113 6.14 9.57 -5.33
C SER A 113 5.79 10.17 -3.97
N TYR A 114 4.86 9.54 -3.21
CA TYR A 114 4.51 10.00 -1.87
C TYR A 114 5.69 9.88 -0.91
N ILE A 115 6.37 8.75 -0.94
CA ILE A 115 7.54 8.50 -0.07
C ILE A 115 8.66 9.49 -0.40
N ASN A 116 8.96 9.72 -1.67
CA ASN A 116 10.01 10.65 -2.10
C ASN A 116 9.72 12.12 -1.72
N GLU A 117 8.45 12.49 -1.57
CA GLU A 117 8.05 13.83 -1.12
C GLU A 117 8.21 14.04 0.38
N HIS A 118 8.05 12.98 1.19
CA HIS A 118 7.96 13.10 2.64
C HIS A 118 9.17 12.55 3.38
N TYR A 119 10.00 11.73 2.70
CA TYR A 119 11.16 11.07 3.29
C TYR A 119 12.40 11.28 2.43
N SER A 120 13.54 11.41 3.06
CA SER A 120 14.84 11.47 2.36
C SER A 120 15.32 10.04 2.08
N VAL A 121 14.95 9.49 0.94
CA VAL A 121 15.28 8.13 0.50
C VAL A 121 15.97 8.14 -0.86
N GLY A 122 16.70 7.06 -1.18
CA GLY A 122 17.13 6.75 -2.53
C GLY A 122 16.10 5.93 -3.29
N GLY A 123 16.53 5.26 -4.37
CA GLY A 123 15.69 4.35 -5.12
C GLY A 123 15.52 3.00 -4.43
N LEU A 124 14.61 2.21 -4.96
CA LEU A 124 14.32 0.86 -4.48
C LEU A 124 14.24 -0.07 -5.69
N ARG A 125 14.93 -1.20 -5.63
CA ARG A 125 14.72 -2.31 -6.54
C ARG A 125 13.73 -3.28 -5.90
N ILE A 126 12.67 -3.60 -6.61
CA ILE A 126 11.69 -4.63 -6.27
C ILE A 126 11.79 -5.72 -7.33
N HIS A 127 12.19 -6.91 -6.94
CA HIS A 127 12.24 -8.07 -7.82
C HIS A 127 11.14 -9.05 -7.42
N ILE A 128 10.09 -9.16 -8.22
CA ILE A 128 8.95 -10.05 -8.00
C ILE A 128 9.38 -11.46 -8.41
N THR A 129 9.57 -12.32 -7.42
CA THR A 129 10.03 -13.72 -7.62
C THR A 129 8.88 -14.68 -7.87
N ARG A 130 7.70 -14.40 -7.30
CA ARG A 130 6.51 -15.25 -7.46
C ARG A 130 5.24 -14.42 -7.22
N ARG A 131 4.22 -14.69 -7.99
CA ARG A 131 2.86 -14.16 -7.79
C ARG A 131 1.87 -15.31 -7.91
N THR A 132 1.16 -15.60 -6.83
CA THR A 132 0.07 -16.59 -6.80
C THR A 132 -1.30 -15.92 -6.86
N LEU A 133 -1.33 -14.58 -6.70
CA LEU A 133 -2.54 -13.79 -6.73
C LEU A 133 -3.01 -13.58 -8.18
N PRO A 134 -4.23 -14.00 -8.54
CA PRO A 134 -4.79 -13.76 -9.87
C PRO A 134 -4.95 -12.25 -10.14
N ILE A 135 -4.72 -11.83 -11.38
CA ILE A 135 -4.88 -10.44 -11.79
C ILE A 135 -6.36 -10.16 -12.11
N LYS A 136 -6.88 -9.03 -11.63
CA LYS A 136 -8.26 -8.56 -11.90
C LYS A 136 -9.38 -9.47 -11.38
N SER A 137 -9.11 -10.27 -10.37
CA SER A 137 -10.07 -11.21 -9.76
C SER A 137 -10.74 -10.67 -8.48
N GLY A 138 -10.70 -9.36 -8.23
CA GLY A 138 -11.30 -8.77 -7.03
C GLY A 138 -10.53 -9.02 -5.72
N LEU A 139 -9.33 -9.62 -5.79
CA LEU A 139 -8.49 -9.93 -4.61
C LEU A 139 -7.46 -8.84 -4.29
N SER A 140 -7.65 -7.63 -4.83
CA SER A 140 -6.86 -6.42 -4.54
C SER A 140 -5.37 -6.54 -4.84
N SER A 141 -5.01 -7.05 -6.03
CA SER A 141 -3.60 -7.13 -6.46
C SER A 141 -2.91 -5.77 -6.56
N SER A 142 -3.65 -4.70 -6.89
CA SER A 142 -3.14 -3.31 -6.90
C SER A 142 -2.76 -2.85 -5.50
N ALA A 143 -3.62 -3.07 -4.51
CA ALA A 143 -3.31 -2.73 -3.13
C ALA A 143 -2.14 -3.56 -2.58
N ALA A 144 -2.05 -4.84 -2.94
CA ALA A 144 -0.95 -5.70 -2.50
C ALA A 144 0.41 -5.19 -3.00
N ILE A 145 0.52 -4.76 -4.27
CA ILE A 145 1.77 -4.19 -4.78
C ILE A 145 2.07 -2.80 -4.20
N CYS A 146 1.04 -2.00 -3.90
CA CYS A 146 1.21 -0.72 -3.20
C CYS A 146 1.76 -0.93 -1.78
N VAL A 147 1.18 -1.89 -1.02
CA VAL A 147 1.65 -2.23 0.32
C VAL A 147 3.07 -2.81 0.29
N LEU A 148 3.37 -3.68 -0.67
CA LEU A 148 4.71 -4.24 -0.85
C LEU A 148 5.74 -3.14 -1.10
N THR A 149 5.41 -2.15 -1.93
CA THR A 149 6.27 -1.00 -2.22
C THR A 149 6.48 -0.13 -0.98
N ALA A 150 5.42 0.21 -0.24
CA ALA A 150 5.52 0.99 0.99
C ALA A 150 6.37 0.26 2.06
N ARG A 151 6.15 -1.05 2.23
CA ARG A 151 6.90 -1.92 3.14
C ARG A 151 8.36 -2.04 2.73
N GLY A 152 8.64 -2.16 1.43
CA GLY A 152 10.00 -2.20 0.89
C GLY A 152 10.79 -0.95 1.28
N PHE A 153 10.26 0.23 1.01
CA PHE A 153 10.86 1.49 1.45
C PHE A 153 10.99 1.57 2.97
N ASN A 154 9.96 1.17 3.70
CA ASN A 154 9.98 1.19 5.17
C ASN A 154 11.14 0.38 5.72
N GLN A 155 11.32 -0.85 5.26
CA GLN A 155 12.35 -1.76 5.77
C GLN A 155 13.75 -1.35 5.32
N ILE A 156 13.95 -1.03 4.04
CA ILE A 156 15.25 -0.68 3.47
C ILE A 156 15.78 0.64 4.03
N TYR A 157 14.92 1.64 4.21
CA TYR A 157 15.32 2.97 4.68
C TYR A 157 15.01 3.23 6.15
N GLY A 158 14.41 2.26 6.84
CA GLY A 158 14.08 2.36 8.27
C GLY A 158 13.15 3.53 8.59
N LEU A 159 12.05 3.68 7.82
CA LEU A 159 11.11 4.80 7.95
C LEU A 159 10.31 4.75 9.25
N LYS A 160 10.36 3.63 9.98
CA LYS A 160 9.66 3.39 11.25
C LYS A 160 8.13 3.49 11.13
N LEU A 161 7.60 3.14 9.96
CA LEU A 161 6.17 3.00 9.79
C LEU A 161 5.68 1.75 10.53
N ASN A 162 4.56 1.86 11.21
CA ASN A 162 3.79 0.70 11.64
C ASN A 162 2.90 0.19 10.49
N THR A 163 2.21 -0.92 10.68
CA THR A 163 1.35 -1.53 9.65
C THR A 163 0.27 -0.58 9.14
N ILE A 164 -0.33 0.24 10.03
CA ILE A 164 -1.31 1.26 9.63
C ILE A 164 -0.64 2.35 8.78
N GLY A 165 0.59 2.73 9.09
CA GLY A 165 1.37 3.67 8.28
C GLY A 165 1.66 3.15 6.88
N GLU A 166 2.07 1.87 6.75
CA GLU A 166 2.26 1.21 5.45
C GLU A 166 0.95 1.16 4.65
N MET A 167 -0.16 0.79 5.29
CA MET A 167 -1.50 0.77 4.71
C MET A 167 -1.92 2.15 4.19
N ASN A 168 -1.73 3.20 5.00
CA ASN A 168 -2.11 4.57 4.62
C ASN A 168 -1.25 5.10 3.47
N ILE A 169 0.05 4.84 3.46
CA ILE A 169 0.93 5.25 2.35
C ILE A 169 0.54 4.51 1.07
N ALA A 170 0.24 3.21 1.14
CA ALA A 170 -0.25 2.44 0.02
C ALA A 170 -1.55 3.01 -0.55
N PHE A 171 -2.52 3.34 0.32
CA PHE A 171 -3.78 3.99 -0.07
C PHE A 171 -3.53 5.33 -0.76
N ILE A 172 -2.73 6.23 -0.16
CA ILE A 172 -2.44 7.54 -0.75
C ILE A 172 -1.74 7.40 -2.10
N GLY A 173 -0.83 6.43 -2.23
CA GLY A 173 -0.16 6.10 -3.50
C GLY A 173 -1.15 5.68 -4.57
N GLU A 174 -2.09 4.80 -4.25
CA GLU A 174 -3.13 4.33 -5.17
C GLU A 174 -4.10 5.45 -5.57
N GLN A 175 -4.42 6.37 -4.66
CA GLN A 175 -5.23 7.57 -4.96
C GLN A 175 -4.56 8.55 -5.95
N ARG A 176 -3.26 8.42 -6.20
CA ARG A 176 -2.53 9.20 -7.21
C ARG A 176 -2.66 8.63 -8.62
N THR A 177 -3.29 7.48 -8.75
CA THR A 177 -3.54 6.80 -10.03
C THR A 177 -4.96 7.09 -10.53
N PRO A 178 -5.29 6.79 -11.79
CA PRO A 178 -6.66 6.85 -12.28
C PRO A 178 -7.61 5.88 -11.56
N SER A 179 -7.08 4.80 -10.97
CA SER A 179 -7.84 3.82 -10.19
C SER A 179 -8.05 4.37 -8.78
N ARG A 180 -9.27 4.76 -8.47
CA ARG A 180 -9.62 5.28 -7.14
C ARG A 180 -10.25 4.19 -6.32
N CYS A 181 -9.43 3.46 -5.54
CA CYS A 181 -9.90 2.46 -4.58
C CYS A 181 -10.43 3.11 -3.30
N GLY A 182 -11.17 2.34 -2.50
CA GLY A 182 -11.45 2.66 -1.10
C GLY A 182 -10.26 2.33 -0.20
N ARG A 183 -10.47 2.37 1.12
CA ARG A 183 -9.44 2.10 2.13
C ARG A 183 -9.39 0.65 2.61
N LEU A 184 -10.36 -0.17 2.19
CA LEU A 184 -10.49 -1.54 2.60
C LEU A 184 -9.40 -2.44 1.99
N ASP A 185 -9.03 -2.16 0.75
CA ASP A 185 -8.14 -2.99 -0.05
C ASP A 185 -6.74 -3.13 0.57
N GLN A 186 -6.24 -2.07 1.18
CA GLN A 186 -4.92 -2.06 1.81
C GLN A 186 -4.86 -2.83 3.14
N ALA A 187 -5.99 -3.44 3.58
CA ALA A 187 -6.01 -4.35 4.73
C ALA A 187 -5.07 -5.57 4.55
N CYS A 188 -4.68 -5.90 3.32
CA CYS A 188 -3.62 -6.89 3.03
C CYS A 188 -2.30 -6.59 3.75
N ALA A 189 -2.07 -5.35 4.21
CA ALA A 189 -0.92 -4.99 5.04
C ALA A 189 -0.85 -5.76 6.36
N PHE A 190 -1.99 -6.23 6.88
CA PHE A 190 -2.06 -7.01 8.11
C PHE A 190 -1.74 -8.50 7.94
N GLY A 191 -1.38 -8.92 6.72
CA GLY A 191 -1.07 -10.31 6.39
C GLY A 191 -2.33 -11.18 6.35
N VAL A 192 -2.19 -12.47 6.61
CA VAL A 192 -3.29 -13.46 6.55
C VAL A 192 -4.21 -13.45 7.78
N LYS A 193 -4.08 -12.46 8.65
CA LYS A 193 -4.91 -12.34 9.86
C LYS A 193 -6.21 -11.62 9.57
N PRO A 194 -7.35 -12.11 10.03
CA PRO A 194 -8.61 -11.38 9.91
C PRO A 194 -8.60 -10.14 10.80
N VAL A 195 -9.13 -9.06 10.27
CA VAL A 195 -9.24 -7.77 10.93
C VAL A 195 -10.67 -7.24 10.83
N HIS A 196 -11.12 -6.59 11.89
CA HIS A 196 -12.27 -5.71 11.88
C HIS A 196 -11.80 -4.30 11.60
N MET A 197 -12.38 -3.66 10.61
CA MET A 197 -12.08 -2.29 10.21
C MET A 197 -13.30 -1.42 10.46
N THR A 198 -13.06 -0.20 10.95
CA THR A 198 -14.07 0.84 11.09
C THR A 198 -13.65 2.05 10.27
N PHE A 199 -14.61 2.66 9.59
CA PHE A 199 -14.40 3.82 8.71
C PHE A 199 -15.27 4.97 9.19
N ASP A 200 -14.66 5.90 9.93
CA ASP A 200 -15.33 7.10 10.42
C ASP A 200 -14.70 8.34 9.80
N SER A 201 -15.38 8.89 8.81
CA SER A 201 -14.86 10.04 8.09
C SER A 201 -13.49 9.72 7.45
N ASN A 202 -12.44 10.41 7.86
CA ASN A 202 -11.07 10.17 7.38
C ASN A 202 -10.28 9.18 8.26
N GLU A 203 -10.87 8.71 9.35
CA GLU A 203 -10.20 7.81 10.27
C GLU A 203 -10.52 6.35 9.93
N VAL A 204 -9.50 5.51 10.09
CA VAL A 204 -9.63 4.06 9.92
C VAL A 204 -9.13 3.39 11.18
N GLY A 205 -10.06 2.73 11.88
CA GLY A 205 -9.74 1.84 12.99
C GLY A 205 -9.48 0.42 12.45
N VAL A 206 -8.49 -0.27 13.02
CA VAL A 206 -8.21 -1.67 12.67
C VAL A 206 -7.96 -2.47 13.92
N GLN A 207 -8.70 -3.55 14.08
CA GLN A 207 -8.59 -4.47 15.20
C GLN A 207 -8.44 -5.91 14.70
N THR A 208 -7.42 -6.62 15.16
CA THR A 208 -7.26 -8.04 14.83
C THR A 208 -8.35 -8.87 15.51
N ILE A 209 -8.98 -9.77 14.76
CA ILE A 209 -9.99 -10.69 15.24
C ILE A 209 -9.34 -12.03 15.53
N LYS A 210 -9.69 -12.64 16.66
CA LYS A 210 -9.39 -14.04 16.95
C LYS A 210 -10.53 -14.92 16.45
N LEU A 211 -10.25 -15.77 15.49
CA LEU A 211 -11.21 -16.77 15.04
C LEU A 211 -11.35 -17.88 16.06
N GLY A 212 -12.56 -18.38 16.26
CA GLY A 212 -12.84 -19.49 17.18
C GLY A 212 -12.50 -20.88 16.61
N GLY A 213 -11.95 -20.95 15.39
CA GLY A 213 -11.58 -22.17 14.69
C GLY A 213 -10.82 -21.92 13.42
N THR A 214 -10.47 -22.98 12.70
CA THR A 214 -9.88 -22.89 11.34
C THR A 214 -11.01 -22.82 10.31
N PHE A 215 -10.91 -21.87 9.39
CA PHE A 215 -11.83 -21.68 8.29
C PHE A 215 -11.10 -21.85 6.97
N TYR A 216 -11.74 -22.51 6.02
CA TYR A 216 -11.28 -22.65 4.65
C TYR A 216 -12.19 -21.83 3.74
N TRP A 217 -11.59 -21.02 2.88
CA TRP A 217 -12.32 -20.17 1.94
C TRP A 217 -12.23 -20.79 0.55
N VAL A 218 -13.34 -20.90 -0.12
CA VAL A 218 -13.41 -21.29 -1.53
C VAL A 218 -13.83 -20.04 -2.31
N ILE A 219 -12.98 -19.59 -3.21
CA ILE A 219 -13.23 -18.47 -4.10
C ILE A 219 -13.53 -19.06 -5.47
N ALA A 220 -14.71 -18.77 -6.00
CA ALA A 220 -15.13 -19.15 -7.35
C ALA A 220 -15.15 -17.88 -8.22
N ASP A 221 -14.62 -18.00 -9.45
CA ASP A 221 -14.63 -16.96 -10.49
C ASP A 221 -15.70 -17.32 -11.55
#